data_ad533b84a3fc374c4ec6cafa692caebd
#
_entry.id   ad533b84a3fc374c4ec6cafa692caebd
#
_cell.length_a   1.000
_cell.length_b   1.000
_cell.length_c   1.000
_cell.angle_alpha   90.00
_cell.angle_beta   90.00
_cell.angle_gamma   90.00
#
_symmetry.space_group_name_H-M   'P 1'
#
loop_
_entity.id
_entity.type
_entity.pdbx_description
1 polymer ?
#
loop_
_entity_poly.entity_id
_entity_poly.type
_entity_poly.pdbx_seq_one_letter_code
_entity_poly.pdbx_strand_id
1 'polypeptide(L)'
;MENILNEMIGKCAGAAIFSHTGIVWYTTPGFYTNTNEFRNFANVFVPNSKCVYDGISFQNQVYLTLSLSDEIYIGITNTSFAIMCKCKECIVFAYDENKITYDRLKQATVQLAQKIKENNLDSQDLGK
;
A
#
# COMPACT_ATOMS: atom_id res chain seq x y z
N MET A 1 15.78 2.64 -3.56
CA MET A 1 14.43 2.26 -3.13
C MET A 1 13.92 3.12 -1.99
N GLU A 2 14.67 3.21 -0.92
CA GLU A 2 14.29 4.03 0.24
C GLU A 2 14.03 5.49 -0.13
N ASN A 3 14.87 6.08 -0.96
CA ASN A 3 14.72 7.47 -1.39
C ASN A 3 13.42 7.71 -2.15
N ILE A 4 12.93 6.70 -2.84
CA ILE A 4 11.67 6.81 -3.58
C ILE A 4 10.50 6.94 -2.60
N LEU A 5 10.52 6.13 -1.53
CA LEU A 5 9.46 6.19 -0.52
C LEU A 5 9.47 7.53 0.24
N ASN A 6 10.63 8.16 0.36
CA ASN A 6 10.73 9.45 1.03
C ASN A 6 9.88 10.53 0.36
N GLU A 7 9.54 10.37 -0.92
CA GLU A 7 8.65 11.29 -1.62
C GLU A 7 7.25 11.33 -1.00
N MET A 8 6.88 10.27 -0.26
CA MET A 8 5.57 10.17 0.38
C MET A 8 5.52 10.83 1.75
N ILE A 9 6.69 11.16 2.33
CA ILE A 9 6.74 11.80 3.64
C ILE A 9 6.07 13.17 3.57
N GLY A 10 5.11 13.41 4.46
CA GLY A 10 4.36 14.65 4.49
C GLY A 10 3.17 14.71 3.53
N LYS A 11 3.02 13.71 2.66
CA LYS A 11 1.89 13.63 1.73
C LYS A 11 0.78 12.70 2.20
N CYS A 12 1.07 11.88 3.20
CA CYS A 12 0.10 10.93 3.74
C CYS A 12 0.45 10.64 5.20
N ALA A 13 -0.43 9.93 5.88
CA ALA A 13 -0.19 9.52 7.27
C ALA A 13 0.88 8.44 7.35
N GLY A 14 0.98 7.58 6.34
CA GLY A 14 2.04 6.58 6.28
C GLY A 14 2.05 5.85 4.95
N ALA A 15 3.22 5.31 4.61
CA ALA A 15 3.41 4.52 3.40
C ALA A 15 4.43 3.42 3.64
N ALA A 16 4.33 2.35 2.86
CA ALA A 16 5.22 1.20 2.99
C ALA A 16 5.38 0.51 1.63
N ILE A 17 6.50 -0.20 1.50
CA ILE A 17 6.73 -1.11 0.37
C ILE A 17 7.00 -2.49 0.96
N PHE A 18 6.27 -3.49 0.50
CA PHE A 18 6.41 -4.86 1.00
C PHE A 18 6.28 -5.86 -0.14
N SER A 19 6.78 -7.09 0.10
CA SER A 19 6.72 -8.15 -0.90
C SER A 19 5.30 -8.70 -1.03
N HIS A 20 5.05 -9.48 -2.08
CA HIS A 20 3.75 -10.14 -2.27
C HIS A 20 3.41 -11.14 -1.18
N THR A 21 4.38 -11.51 -0.35
CA THR A 21 4.17 -12.41 0.80
C THR A 21 4.07 -11.67 2.13
N GLY A 22 4.14 -10.33 2.10
CA GLY A 22 3.98 -9.53 3.30
C GLY A 22 5.26 -9.17 4.04
N ILE A 23 6.42 -9.40 3.42
CA ILE A 23 7.70 -9.02 4.02
C ILE A 23 7.98 -7.56 3.73
N VAL A 24 8.12 -6.77 4.79
CA VAL A 24 8.35 -5.32 4.67
C VAL A 24 9.74 -5.04 4.15
N TRP A 25 9.83 -4.18 3.13
CA TRP A 25 11.10 -3.68 2.63
C TRP A 25 11.42 -2.31 3.22
N TYR A 26 10.46 -1.39 3.17
CA TYR A 26 10.63 -0.01 3.65
C TYR A 26 9.32 0.54 4.17
N THR A 27 9.41 1.45 5.16
CA THR A 27 8.27 2.21 5.67
C THR A 27 8.67 3.67 5.84
N THR A 28 7.69 4.56 5.80
CA THR A 28 7.92 5.94 6.22
C THR A 28 8.12 5.98 7.74
N PRO A 29 8.85 7.00 8.27
CA PRO A 29 9.00 7.13 9.71
C PRO A 29 7.66 7.22 10.42
N GLY A 30 7.52 6.53 11.54
CA GLY A 30 6.29 6.54 12.33
C GLY A 30 5.20 5.60 11.86
N PHE A 31 5.42 4.89 10.78
CA PHE A 31 4.47 3.89 10.30
C PHE A 31 4.68 2.58 11.07
N TYR A 32 3.66 2.16 11.81
CA TYR A 32 3.73 0.93 12.59
C TYR A 32 2.56 0.02 12.28
N THR A 33 2.86 -1.23 11.96
CA THR A 33 1.88 -2.30 11.86
C THR A 33 2.61 -3.62 12.06
N ASN A 34 1.88 -4.72 12.26
CA ASN A 34 2.51 -6.00 12.50
C ASN A 34 2.62 -6.80 11.18
N THR A 35 3.45 -7.85 11.23
CA THR A 35 3.71 -8.69 10.07
C THR A 35 2.43 -9.35 9.54
N ASN A 36 1.51 -9.73 10.42
CA ASN A 36 0.27 -10.38 10.00
C ASN A 36 -0.61 -9.42 9.19
N GLU A 37 -0.60 -8.14 9.51
CA GLU A 37 -1.36 -7.15 8.76
C GLU A 37 -0.83 -7.01 7.34
N PHE A 38 0.49 -6.97 7.16
CA PHE A 38 1.08 -6.91 5.83
C PHE A 38 0.76 -8.15 4.99
N ARG A 39 0.72 -9.34 5.61
CA ARG A 39 0.31 -10.54 4.91
C ARG A 39 -1.13 -10.44 4.41
N ASN A 40 -2.00 -9.90 5.25
CA ASN A 40 -3.40 -9.71 4.87
C ASN A 40 -3.54 -8.68 3.75
N PHE A 41 -2.75 -7.61 3.79
CA PHE A 41 -2.75 -6.62 2.71
C PHE A 41 -2.35 -7.25 1.38
N ALA A 42 -1.29 -8.07 1.38
CA ALA A 42 -0.82 -8.74 0.17
C ALA A 42 -1.90 -9.67 -0.42
N ASN A 43 -2.72 -10.26 0.44
CA ASN A 43 -3.75 -11.20 0.01
C ASN A 43 -4.88 -10.55 -0.80
N VAL A 44 -5.04 -9.23 -0.77
CA VAL A 44 -6.12 -8.59 -1.53
C VAL A 44 -5.97 -8.81 -3.03
N PHE A 45 -4.75 -9.03 -3.51
CA PHE A 45 -4.48 -9.27 -4.92
C PHE A 45 -4.49 -10.75 -5.31
N VAL A 46 -4.67 -11.65 -4.34
CA VAL A 46 -4.76 -13.08 -4.60
C VAL A 46 -6.17 -13.38 -5.14
N PRO A 47 -6.31 -14.08 -6.27
CA PRO A 47 -7.63 -14.42 -6.81
C PRO A 47 -8.51 -15.12 -5.79
N ASN A 48 -9.77 -14.72 -5.73
CA ASN A 48 -10.77 -15.27 -4.81
C ASN A 48 -10.48 -15.05 -3.34
N SER A 49 -9.69 -14.01 -3.01
CA SER A 49 -9.39 -13.66 -1.63
C SER A 49 -10.63 -13.17 -0.91
N LYS A 50 -10.81 -13.62 0.34
CA LYS A 50 -11.90 -13.14 1.19
C LYS A 50 -11.72 -11.69 1.62
N CYS A 51 -10.52 -11.15 1.52
CA CYS A 51 -10.24 -9.75 1.88
C CYS A 51 -11.11 -8.77 1.08
N VAL A 52 -11.52 -9.15 -0.13
CA VAL A 52 -12.40 -8.31 -0.95
C VAL A 52 -13.75 -8.10 -0.28
N TYR A 53 -14.26 -9.13 0.40
CA TYR A 53 -15.56 -9.10 1.06
C TYR A 53 -15.46 -8.67 2.52
N ASP A 54 -14.44 -9.14 3.21
CA ASP A 54 -14.28 -8.92 4.66
C ASP A 54 -13.52 -7.63 4.98
N GLY A 55 -12.86 -7.03 3.98
CA GLY A 55 -12.02 -5.87 4.17
C GLY A 55 -10.66 -6.24 4.74
N ILE A 56 -9.87 -5.24 5.04
CA ILE A 56 -8.56 -5.42 5.67
C ILE A 56 -8.55 -4.71 7.02
N SER A 57 -7.87 -5.31 7.99
CA SER A 57 -7.69 -4.71 9.31
C SER A 57 -6.35 -3.97 9.36
N PHE A 58 -6.39 -2.74 9.83
CA PHE A 58 -5.20 -1.91 9.95
C PHE A 58 -5.40 -0.90 11.07
N GLN A 59 -4.49 -0.89 12.04
CA GLN A 59 -4.54 0.03 13.19
C GLN A 59 -5.90 0.01 13.90
N ASN A 60 -6.40 -1.19 14.18
CA ASN A 60 -7.66 -1.41 14.89
C ASN A 60 -8.90 -0.89 14.15
N GLN A 61 -8.79 -0.70 12.83
CA GLN A 61 -9.93 -0.33 11.99
C GLN A 61 -10.06 -1.34 10.86
N VAL A 62 -11.29 -1.56 10.40
CA VAL A 62 -11.54 -2.39 9.23
C VAL A 62 -11.78 -1.47 8.04
N TYR A 63 -10.96 -1.63 7.00
CA TYR A 63 -11.10 -0.90 5.75
C TYR A 63 -11.91 -1.75 4.79
N LEU A 64 -13.07 -1.24 4.40
CA LEU A 64 -13.93 -1.95 3.45
C LEU A 64 -13.42 -1.68 2.03
N THR A 65 -13.49 -2.71 1.19
CA THR A 65 -13.04 -2.59 -0.20
C THR A 65 -13.97 -1.67 -0.98
N LEU A 66 -13.43 -0.55 -1.45
CA LEU A 66 -14.14 0.36 -2.33
C LEU A 66 -13.94 -0.03 -3.78
N SER A 67 -12.72 -0.43 -4.15
CA SER A 67 -12.37 -0.75 -5.52
C SER A 67 -11.19 -1.72 -5.54
N LEU A 68 -11.21 -2.64 -6.49
CA LEU A 68 -10.11 -3.58 -6.70
C LEU A 68 -9.99 -3.89 -8.18
N SER A 69 -8.81 -3.66 -8.73
CA SER A 69 -8.41 -4.10 -10.06
C SER A 69 -7.20 -5.03 -9.92
N ASP A 70 -6.63 -5.45 -11.06
CA ASP A 70 -5.47 -6.35 -11.02
C ASP A 70 -4.26 -5.73 -10.32
N GLU A 71 -4.17 -4.41 -10.33
CA GLU A 71 -2.98 -3.72 -9.82
C GLU A 71 -3.27 -2.68 -8.74
N ILE A 72 -4.53 -2.31 -8.51
CA ILE A 72 -4.87 -1.23 -7.56
C ILE A 72 -5.99 -1.67 -6.65
N TYR A 73 -5.78 -1.51 -5.35
CA TYR A 73 -6.79 -1.73 -4.30
C TYR A 73 -7.03 -0.43 -3.57
N ILE A 74 -8.31 -0.13 -3.30
CA ILE A 74 -8.70 1.01 -2.49
C ILE A 74 -9.66 0.53 -1.40
N GLY A 75 -9.31 0.83 -0.14
CA GLY A 75 -10.15 0.53 1.00
C GLY A 75 -10.50 1.81 1.76
N ILE A 76 -11.65 1.82 2.41
CA ILE A 76 -12.13 3.01 3.13
C ILE A 76 -12.69 2.66 4.50
N THR A 77 -12.59 3.64 5.40
CA THR A 77 -13.38 3.72 6.64
C THR A 77 -14.24 4.98 6.57
N ASN A 78 -14.89 5.32 7.67
CA ASN A 78 -15.65 6.58 7.73
C ASN A 78 -14.78 7.82 7.57
N THR A 79 -13.51 7.75 8.01
CA THR A 79 -12.63 8.91 8.07
C THR A 79 -11.33 8.74 7.28
N SER A 80 -10.97 7.50 6.94
CA SER A 80 -9.66 7.17 6.40
C SER A 80 -9.79 6.41 5.09
N PHE A 81 -8.67 6.32 4.36
CA PHE A 81 -8.60 5.48 3.17
C PHE A 81 -7.20 4.89 3.02
N ALA A 82 -7.10 3.78 2.31
CA ALA A 82 -5.84 3.11 2.03
C ALA A 82 -5.79 2.75 0.55
N ILE A 83 -4.60 2.89 -0.03
CA ILE A 83 -4.37 2.60 -1.44
C ILE A 83 -3.20 1.65 -1.54
N MET A 84 -3.36 0.57 -2.31
CA MET A 84 -2.27 -0.35 -2.61
C MET A 84 -2.11 -0.47 -4.11
N CYS A 85 -0.87 -0.42 -4.58
CA CYS A 85 -0.53 -0.62 -5.98
C CYS A 85 0.42 -1.79 -6.10
N LYS A 86 0.03 -2.79 -6.89
CA LYS A 86 0.81 -4.00 -7.10
C LYS A 86 1.87 -3.77 -8.17
N CYS A 87 3.11 -4.06 -7.84
CA CYS A 87 4.22 -4.08 -8.78
C CYS A 87 4.61 -5.52 -9.06
N LYS A 88 5.69 -5.72 -9.82
CA LYS A 88 6.13 -7.05 -10.23
C LYS A 88 6.44 -7.95 -9.04
N GLU A 89 7.18 -7.45 -8.05
CA GLU A 89 7.60 -8.24 -6.90
C GLU A 89 7.23 -7.59 -5.56
N CYS A 90 6.62 -6.41 -5.59
CA CYS A 90 6.28 -5.70 -4.37
C CYS A 90 4.91 -5.03 -4.49
N ILE A 91 4.47 -4.50 -3.36
CA ILE A 91 3.23 -3.74 -3.26
C ILE A 91 3.56 -2.44 -2.55
N VAL A 92 3.09 -1.33 -3.12
CA VAL A 92 3.19 0.00 -2.49
C VAL A 92 1.89 0.26 -1.76
N PHE A 93 1.99 0.61 -0.48
CA PHE A 93 0.85 0.89 0.38
C PHE A 93 0.95 2.32 0.90
N ALA A 94 -0.16 3.03 0.88
CA ALA A 94 -0.24 4.37 1.48
C ALA A 94 -1.62 4.56 2.10
N TYR A 95 -1.68 5.28 3.22
CA TYR A 95 -2.96 5.60 3.85
C TYR A 95 -2.95 7.03 4.37
N ASP A 96 -4.13 7.58 4.53
CA ASP A 96 -4.31 8.90 5.14
C ASP A 96 -5.66 8.92 5.86
N GLU A 97 -5.76 9.79 6.85
CA GLU A 97 -6.97 9.96 7.65
C GLU A 97 -7.82 11.11 7.15
N ASN A 98 -7.42 11.80 6.10
CA ASN A 98 -8.13 12.94 5.55
C ASN A 98 -8.57 12.64 4.11
N LYS A 99 -9.88 12.42 3.91
CA LYS A 99 -10.42 12.09 2.59
C LYS A 99 -10.27 13.22 1.57
N ILE A 100 -10.00 14.44 2.01
CA ILE A 100 -9.75 15.56 1.08
C ILE A 100 -8.49 15.30 0.25
N THR A 101 -7.54 14.55 0.80
CA THR A 101 -6.28 14.25 0.09
C THR A 101 -6.37 13.02 -0.82
N TYR A 102 -7.54 12.38 -0.92
CA TYR A 102 -7.71 11.11 -1.61
C TYR A 102 -7.18 11.12 -3.04
N ASP A 103 -7.65 12.05 -3.87
CA ASP A 103 -7.24 12.08 -5.29
C ASP A 103 -5.75 12.30 -5.43
N ARG A 104 -5.19 13.20 -4.64
CA ARG A 104 -3.76 13.51 -4.67
C ARG A 104 -2.93 12.34 -4.22
N LEU A 105 -3.33 11.66 -3.15
CA LEU A 105 -2.58 10.51 -2.64
C LEU A 105 -2.69 9.32 -3.58
N LYS A 106 -3.86 9.09 -4.17
CA LYS A 106 -4.03 8.03 -5.16
C LYS A 106 -3.09 8.26 -6.34
N GLN A 107 -3.04 9.47 -6.86
CA GLN A 107 -2.15 9.82 -7.96
C GLN A 107 -0.68 9.63 -7.58
N ALA A 108 -0.29 10.11 -6.40
CA ALA A 108 1.09 9.98 -5.93
C ALA A 108 1.48 8.52 -5.76
N THR A 109 0.59 7.68 -5.22
CA THR A 109 0.86 6.26 -5.02
C THR A 109 1.01 5.52 -6.35
N VAL A 110 0.14 5.81 -7.30
CA VAL A 110 0.20 5.22 -8.64
C VAL A 110 1.49 5.64 -9.34
N GLN A 111 1.88 6.90 -9.23
CA GLN A 111 3.11 7.40 -9.83
C GLN A 111 4.34 6.76 -9.19
N LEU A 112 4.32 6.56 -7.89
CA LEU A 112 5.41 5.89 -7.19
C LEU A 112 5.56 4.44 -7.68
N ALA A 113 4.46 3.71 -7.78
CA ALA A 113 4.47 2.35 -8.29
C ALA A 113 4.99 2.29 -9.73
N GLN A 114 4.57 3.24 -10.56
CA GLN A 114 5.03 3.32 -11.94
C GLN A 114 6.54 3.57 -12.02
N LYS A 115 7.05 4.47 -11.17
CA LYS A 115 8.47 4.77 -11.10
C LYS A 115 9.28 3.54 -10.68
N ILE A 116 8.76 2.76 -9.74
CA ILE A 116 9.41 1.51 -9.31
C ILE A 116 9.50 0.52 -10.47
N LYS A 117 8.42 0.35 -11.22
CA LYS A 117 8.39 -0.55 -12.37
C LYS A 117 9.34 -0.12 -13.47
N GLU A 118 9.32 1.18 -13.82
CA GLU A 118 10.13 1.72 -14.92
C GLU A 118 11.62 1.64 -14.66
N ASN A 119 12.03 1.70 -13.40
CA ASN A 119 13.43 1.70 -13.02
C ASN A 119 13.90 0.34 -12.51
N ASN A 120 13.07 -0.71 -12.68
CA ASN A 120 13.38 -2.06 -12.20
C ASN A 120 13.73 -2.11 -10.72
N LEU A 121 13.06 -1.29 -9.91
CA LEU A 121 13.33 -1.20 -8.48
C LEU A 121 12.43 -2.13 -7.67
N ASP A 122 11.52 -2.88 -8.31
CA ASP A 122 10.57 -3.75 -7.62
C ASP A 122 11.14 -5.16 -7.40
N SER A 123 12.44 -5.24 -7.14
CA SER A 123 13.15 -6.48 -6.83
C SER A 123 13.72 -6.38 -5.43
N GLN A 124 13.58 -7.45 -4.65
CA GLN A 124 14.13 -7.52 -3.30
C GLN A 124 15.65 -7.32 -3.29
N ASP A 125 16.35 -7.78 -4.33
CA ASP A 125 17.80 -7.64 -4.41
C ASP A 125 18.24 -6.19 -4.50
N LEU A 126 17.42 -5.33 -5.09
CA LEU A 126 17.72 -3.92 -5.19
C LEU A 126 17.42 -3.16 -3.90
N GLY A 127 16.68 -3.78 -2.99
CA GLY A 127 16.36 -3.20 -1.70
C GLY A 127 17.43 -3.38 -0.64
N LYS A 128 18.49 -4.05 -0.98
CA LYS A 128 19.56 -4.32 -0.01
C LYS A 128 20.55 -3.15 0.11
#